data_070233bbbd4de97351f5b0381dd103f2
#
_entry.id   070233bbbd4de97351f5b0381dd103f2
#
_cell.length_a   1.000
_cell.length_b   1.000
_cell.length_c   1.000
_cell.angle_alpha   90.00
_cell.angle_beta   90.00
_cell.angle_gamma   90.00
#
_symmetry.space_group_name_H-M   'P 1'
#
loop_
_entity.id
_entity.type
_entity.pdbx_description
1 polymer ?
#
loop_
_entity_poly.entity_id
_entity_poly.type
_entity_poly.pdbx_seq_one_letter_code
_entity_poly.pdbx_strand_id
1 'polypeptide(L)'
;MKEMKPQYIYKATVTKVVDGDTVDLLVDCGFNIIRKERIRFYGVDAWETRGEEREDGLKAKKFVQDLLPIGAECIVRTGKERGKFGRYLGEIYIDGKSLNEMLLEEGHAEVYKK
;
A
#
# COMPACT_ATOMS: atom_id res chain seq x y z
N MET A 1 -7.25 -19.48 24.84
CA MET A 1 -6.85 -18.10 24.53
C MET A 1 -6.09 -18.09 23.22
N LYS A 2 -6.47 -17.21 22.33
CA LYS A 2 -5.75 -17.10 21.07
C LYS A 2 -4.37 -16.54 21.30
N GLU A 3 -3.40 -17.15 20.66
CA GLU A 3 -2.07 -16.63 20.65
C GLU A 3 -2.04 -15.29 19.89
N MET A 4 -1.41 -14.30 20.52
CA MET A 4 -1.32 -12.98 19.91
C MET A 4 -0.22 -12.98 18.85
N LYS A 5 -0.60 -12.73 17.60
CA LYS A 5 0.38 -12.62 16.53
C LYS A 5 1.05 -11.25 16.57
N PRO A 6 2.37 -11.19 16.35
CA PRO A 6 3.04 -9.90 16.25
C PRO A 6 2.41 -9.05 15.14
N GLN A 7 2.25 -7.77 15.43
CA GLN A 7 1.76 -6.79 14.46
C GLN A 7 2.82 -5.73 14.23
N TYR A 8 3.06 -5.45 12.98
CA TYR A 8 4.08 -4.47 12.58
C TYR A 8 3.37 -3.27 11.98
N ILE A 9 3.12 -2.27 12.84
CA ILE A 9 2.39 -1.06 12.48
C ILE A 9 3.32 0.13 12.63
N TYR A 10 3.43 0.94 11.57
CA TYR A 10 4.39 2.03 11.52
C TYR A 10 3.78 3.29 10.95
N LYS A 11 4.29 4.45 11.42
CA LYS A 11 4.11 5.70 10.69
C LYS A 11 5.01 5.69 9.47
N ALA A 12 4.53 6.26 8.39
CA ALA A 12 5.31 6.33 7.16
C ALA A 12 5.00 7.59 6.39
N THR A 13 5.94 7.97 5.53
CA THR A 13 5.82 9.14 4.65
C THR A 13 5.93 8.68 3.21
N VAL A 14 5.02 9.16 2.37
CA VAL A 14 4.98 8.77 0.96
C VAL A 14 6.09 9.46 0.19
N THR A 15 6.88 8.70 -0.55
CA THR A 15 7.89 9.27 -1.46
C THR A 15 7.51 9.12 -2.91
N LYS A 16 6.75 8.08 -3.26
CA LYS A 16 6.33 7.85 -4.65
C LYS A 16 5.16 6.87 -4.69
N VAL A 17 4.17 7.16 -5.51
CA VAL A 17 3.15 6.18 -5.89
C VAL A 17 3.63 5.51 -7.17
N VAL A 18 3.92 4.21 -7.11
CA VAL A 18 4.47 3.47 -8.25
C VAL A 18 3.35 3.12 -9.23
N ASP A 19 2.26 2.57 -8.71
CA ASP A 19 1.03 2.33 -9.48
C ASP A 19 -0.13 2.18 -8.48
N GLY A 20 -1.29 1.71 -8.95
CA GLY A 20 -2.50 1.67 -8.11
C GLY A 20 -2.45 0.74 -6.91
N ASP A 21 -1.44 -0.11 -6.80
CA ASP A 21 -1.33 -1.07 -5.69
C ASP A 21 0.08 -1.14 -5.09
N THR A 22 0.95 -0.18 -5.43
CA THR A 22 2.33 -0.19 -4.97
C THR A 22 2.80 1.23 -4.67
N VAL A 23 3.38 1.43 -3.50
CA VAL A 23 3.85 2.74 -3.05
C VAL A 23 5.22 2.62 -2.39
N ASP A 24 6.06 3.64 -2.59
CA ASP A 24 7.34 3.74 -1.89
C ASP A 24 7.17 4.64 -0.68
N LEU A 25 7.64 4.17 0.45
CA LEU A 25 7.50 4.84 1.74
C LEU A 25 8.84 4.97 2.45
N LEU A 26 8.96 6.04 3.24
CA LEU A 26 9.94 6.13 4.31
C LEU A 26 9.21 5.66 5.57
N VAL A 27 9.61 4.53 6.09
CA VAL A 27 8.96 3.90 7.25
C VAL A 27 9.71 4.24 8.52
N ASP A 28 9.01 4.83 9.48
CA ASP A 28 9.56 5.12 10.80
C ASP A 28 9.51 3.84 11.64
N CYS A 29 10.66 3.23 11.85
CA CYS A 29 10.77 1.98 12.60
C CYS A 29 10.96 2.20 14.10
N GLY A 30 10.93 3.44 14.57
CA GLY A 30 11.30 3.75 15.94
C GLY A 30 12.82 3.75 16.10
N PHE A 31 13.30 4.08 17.29
CA PHE A 31 14.73 4.11 17.60
C PHE A 31 15.54 5.02 16.65
N ASN A 32 14.90 6.04 16.08
CA ASN A 32 15.52 6.92 15.06
C ASN A 32 15.95 6.16 13.78
N ILE A 33 15.28 5.06 13.48
CA ILE A 33 15.57 4.27 12.29
C ILE A 33 14.48 4.51 11.26
N ILE A 34 14.90 4.97 10.08
CA ILE A 34 14.00 5.17 8.94
C ILE A 34 14.43 4.21 7.84
N ARG A 35 13.49 3.48 7.27
CA ARG A 35 13.78 2.59 6.15
C ARG A 35 12.99 2.99 4.92
N LYS A 36 13.62 2.91 3.76
CA LYS A 36 12.93 3.02 2.47
C LYS A 36 12.39 1.65 2.11
N GLU A 37 11.08 1.54 1.91
CA GLU A 37 10.50 0.27 1.51
C GLU A 37 9.45 0.47 0.44
N ARG A 38 9.38 -0.47 -0.48
CA ARG A 38 8.32 -0.55 -1.47
C ARG A 38 7.26 -1.50 -0.95
N ILE A 39 6.04 -1.00 -0.82
CA ILE A 39 4.93 -1.75 -0.27
C ILE A 39 3.92 -2.09 -1.36
N ARG A 40 3.61 -3.37 -1.51
CA ARG A 40 2.53 -3.86 -2.34
C ARG A 40 1.28 -3.96 -1.48
N PHE A 41 0.17 -3.40 -1.94
CA PHE A 41 -1.06 -3.38 -1.14
C PHE A 41 -1.61 -4.80 -0.97
N TYR A 42 -1.80 -5.21 0.28
CA TYR A 42 -2.26 -6.54 0.61
C TYR A 42 -3.70 -6.78 0.17
N GLY A 43 -3.95 -7.93 -0.44
CA GLY A 43 -5.29 -8.39 -0.74
C GLY A 43 -5.97 -7.74 -1.93
N VAL A 44 -5.30 -6.83 -2.64
CA VAL A 44 -5.88 -6.14 -3.80
C VAL A 44 -4.96 -6.24 -5.01
N ASP A 45 -5.56 -6.18 -6.17
CA ASP A 45 -4.85 -6.22 -7.44
C ASP A 45 -5.42 -5.10 -8.29
N ALA A 46 -4.72 -3.97 -8.36
CA ALA A 46 -5.17 -2.80 -9.11
C ALA A 46 -5.02 -3.06 -10.61
N TRP A 47 -5.82 -2.33 -11.38
CA TRP A 47 -5.74 -2.40 -12.83
C TRP A 47 -4.36 -1.98 -13.30
N GLU A 48 -3.88 -2.65 -14.34
CA GLU A 48 -2.55 -2.41 -14.89
C GLU A 48 -2.47 -1.04 -15.56
N THR A 49 -1.31 -0.40 -15.46
CA THR A 49 -1.08 0.89 -16.11
C THR A 49 -0.60 0.74 -17.56
N ARG A 50 -0.65 -0.46 -18.11
CA ARG A 50 -0.27 -0.77 -19.52
C ARG A 50 -1.23 -1.78 -20.12
N GLY A 51 -1.19 -1.89 -21.45
CA GLY A 51 -2.01 -2.83 -22.19
C GLY A 51 -3.46 -2.43 -22.18
N GLU A 52 -4.33 -3.42 -22.17
CA GLU A 52 -5.79 -3.20 -22.28
C GLU A 52 -6.37 -2.49 -21.06
N GLU A 53 -5.74 -2.63 -19.90
CA GLU A 53 -6.22 -2.01 -18.65
C GLU A 53 -5.64 -0.62 -18.41
N ARG A 54 -4.90 -0.08 -19.38
CA ARG A 54 -4.13 1.14 -19.17
C ARG A 54 -4.94 2.31 -18.62
N GLU A 55 -6.11 2.56 -19.18
CA GLU A 55 -6.94 3.68 -18.71
C GLU A 55 -7.40 3.48 -17.28
N ASP A 56 -7.87 2.28 -16.95
CA ASP A 56 -8.33 1.97 -15.61
C ASP A 56 -7.15 1.96 -14.62
N GLY A 57 -6.00 1.47 -15.07
CA GLY A 57 -4.78 1.47 -14.26
C GLY A 57 -4.30 2.87 -13.95
N LEU A 58 -4.35 3.78 -14.92
CA LEU A 58 -3.96 5.18 -14.71
C LEU A 58 -4.93 5.88 -13.76
N LYS A 59 -6.23 5.57 -13.85
CA LYS A 59 -7.22 6.10 -12.92
C LYS A 59 -6.99 5.59 -11.50
N ALA A 60 -6.68 4.30 -11.35
CA ALA A 60 -6.36 3.73 -10.05
C ALA A 60 -5.12 4.39 -9.44
N LYS A 61 -4.08 4.56 -10.24
CA LYS A 61 -2.86 5.23 -9.80
C LYS A 61 -3.15 6.66 -9.37
N LYS A 62 -3.92 7.41 -10.15
CA LYS A 62 -4.28 8.78 -9.81
C LYS A 62 -5.09 8.85 -8.53
N PHE A 63 -6.02 7.91 -8.33
CA PHE A 63 -6.80 7.83 -7.10
C PHE A 63 -5.87 7.72 -5.88
N VAL A 64 -4.87 6.84 -5.96
CA VAL A 64 -3.89 6.68 -4.88
C VAL A 64 -3.02 7.93 -4.73
N GLN A 65 -2.58 8.52 -5.85
CA GLN A 65 -1.77 9.75 -5.81
C GLN A 65 -2.51 10.91 -5.14
N ASP A 66 -3.82 11.01 -5.37
CA ASP A 66 -4.65 12.06 -4.77
C ASP A 66 -4.78 11.87 -3.27
N LEU A 67 -4.85 10.63 -2.79
CA LEU A 67 -4.95 10.32 -1.37
C LEU A 67 -3.59 10.30 -0.67
N LEU A 68 -2.53 9.98 -1.41
CA LEU A 68 -1.17 9.88 -0.89
C LEU A 68 -0.22 10.77 -1.70
N PRO A 69 -0.39 12.10 -1.63
CA PRO A 69 0.57 12.98 -2.29
C PRO A 69 1.95 12.81 -1.67
N ILE A 70 3.00 13.12 -2.44
CA ILE A 70 4.38 13.02 -1.96
C ILE A 70 4.53 13.85 -0.68
N GLY A 71 5.10 13.24 0.35
CA GLY A 71 5.27 13.86 1.66
C GLY A 71 4.10 13.63 2.61
N ALA A 72 3.02 13.01 2.15
CA ALA A 72 1.88 12.70 3.02
C ALA A 72 2.26 11.64 4.05
N GLU A 73 1.70 11.77 5.24
CA GLU A 73 1.88 10.76 6.28
C GLU A 73 0.75 9.76 6.23
N CYS A 74 1.08 8.51 6.52
CA CYS A 74 0.10 7.43 6.59
C CYS A 74 0.55 6.41 7.63
N ILE A 75 -0.31 5.45 7.90
CA ILE A 75 0.02 4.30 8.75
C ILE A 75 0.10 3.09 7.84
N VAL A 76 1.14 2.28 7.99
CA VAL A 76 1.28 1.03 7.25
C VAL A 76 1.33 -0.13 8.23
N ARG A 77 0.55 -1.17 7.94
CA ARG A 77 0.59 -2.43 8.69
C ARG A 77 1.13 -3.51 7.77
N THR A 78 2.21 -4.16 8.19
CA THR A 78 2.87 -5.18 7.38
C THR A 78 2.96 -6.50 8.11
N GLY A 79 3.23 -7.57 7.36
CA GLY A 79 3.69 -8.82 7.93
C GLY A 79 5.19 -8.78 8.21
N LYS A 80 5.70 -9.85 8.73
CA LYS A 80 7.11 -9.97 9.10
C LYS A 80 8.02 -10.16 7.90
N GLU A 81 7.53 -10.85 6.87
CA GLU A 81 8.36 -11.29 5.76
C GLU A 81 7.98 -10.63 4.45
N ARG A 82 8.96 -10.54 3.55
CA ARG A 82 8.73 -10.02 2.22
C ARG A 82 7.85 -10.95 1.40
N GLY A 83 7.00 -10.38 0.57
CA GLY A 83 6.26 -11.12 -0.43
C GLY A 83 7.10 -11.39 -1.66
N LYS A 84 6.45 -11.74 -2.76
CA LYS A 84 7.10 -11.97 -4.05
C LYS A 84 7.81 -10.70 -4.53
N PHE A 85 8.88 -10.87 -5.26
CA PHE A 85 9.66 -9.78 -5.85
C PHE A 85 10.30 -8.85 -4.82
N GLY A 86 10.50 -9.34 -3.60
CA GLY A 86 11.19 -8.58 -2.56
C GLY A 86 10.41 -7.42 -1.96
N ARG A 87 9.10 -7.32 -2.24
CA ARG A 87 8.24 -6.28 -1.69
C ARG A 87 7.55 -6.78 -0.44
N TYR A 88 7.36 -5.89 0.52
CA TYR A 88 6.49 -6.20 1.65
C TYR A 88 5.04 -5.98 1.26
N LEU A 89 4.16 -6.84 1.76
CA LEU A 89 2.73 -6.66 1.61
C LEU A 89 2.23 -5.84 2.79
N GLY A 90 1.39 -4.85 2.53
CA GLY A 90 0.90 -3.99 3.59
C GLY A 90 -0.48 -3.44 3.37
N GLU A 91 -1.08 -3.04 4.47
CA GLU A 91 -2.31 -2.26 4.47
C GLU A 91 -1.97 -0.82 4.80
N ILE A 92 -2.51 0.10 4.01
CA ILE A 92 -2.26 1.53 4.19
C ILE A 92 -3.51 2.16 4.79
N TYR A 93 -3.33 2.91 5.87
CA TYR A 93 -4.43 3.62 6.54
C TYR A 93 -4.20 5.12 6.46
N ILE A 94 -5.26 5.84 6.08
CA ILE A 94 -5.30 7.30 6.02
C ILE A 94 -6.47 7.73 6.87
N ASP A 95 -6.21 8.49 7.92
CA ASP A 95 -7.24 8.98 8.85
C ASP A 95 -8.15 7.84 9.36
N GLY A 96 -7.54 6.68 9.64
CA GLY A 96 -8.25 5.52 10.17
C GLY A 96 -8.97 4.67 9.13
N LYS A 97 -8.88 5.03 7.84
CA LYS A 97 -9.55 4.29 6.76
C LYS A 97 -8.53 3.51 5.95
N SER A 98 -8.88 2.27 5.60
CA SER A 98 -8.02 1.41 4.79
C SER A 98 -8.09 1.83 3.32
N LEU A 99 -6.95 2.25 2.77
CA LEU A 99 -6.85 2.56 1.35
C LEU A 99 -7.07 1.30 0.51
N ASN A 100 -6.62 0.15 1.00
CA ASN A 100 -6.83 -1.13 0.32
C ASN A 100 -8.32 -1.38 0.09
N GLU A 101 -9.14 -1.15 1.12
CA GLU A 101 -10.59 -1.29 0.98
C GLU A 101 -11.21 -0.24 0.07
N MET A 102 -10.73 1.00 0.15
CA MET A 102 -11.22 2.07 -0.72
C MET A 102 -11.01 1.75 -2.20
N LEU A 103 -9.88 1.14 -2.55
CA LEU A 103 -9.59 0.74 -3.92
C LEU A 103 -10.63 -0.26 -4.44
N LEU A 104 -11.03 -1.20 -3.60
CA LEU A 104 -12.05 -2.20 -3.96
C LEU A 104 -13.43 -1.54 -4.11
N GLU A 105 -13.79 -0.68 -3.17
CA GLU A 105 -15.09 -0.01 -3.15
C GLU A 105 -15.27 0.91 -4.36
N GLU A 106 -14.21 1.59 -4.78
CA GLU A 106 -14.26 2.54 -5.89
C GLU A 106 -14.01 1.88 -7.26
N GLY A 107 -13.85 0.56 -7.29
CA GLY A 107 -13.66 -0.17 -8.54
C GLY A 107 -12.30 -0.02 -9.18
N HIS A 108 -11.29 0.46 -8.43
CA HIS A 108 -9.93 0.63 -8.94
C HIS A 108 -9.08 -0.63 -8.83
N ALA A 109 -9.58 -1.63 -8.15
CA ALA A 109 -8.89 -2.90 -7.97
C ALA A 109 -9.88 -4.02 -7.75
N GLU A 110 -9.42 -5.24 -7.93
CA GLU A 110 -10.20 -6.41 -7.55
C GLU A 110 -9.47 -7.17 -6.45
N VAL A 111 -10.18 -8.07 -5.79
CA VAL A 111 -9.60 -8.89 -4.73
C VAL A 111 -8.49 -9.75 -5.33
N TYR A 112 -7.31 -9.72 -4.73
CA TYR A 112 -6.20 -10.53 -5.20
C TYR A 112 -6.47 -11.99 -4.88
N LYS A 113 -6.47 -12.82 -5.90
CA LYS A 113 -6.64 -14.28 -5.76
C LYS A 113 -5.31 -14.96 -6.04
N LYS A 114 -4.95 -15.84 -5.16
CA LYS A 114 -3.77 -16.68 -5.37
C LYS A 114 -4.11 -17.84 -6.30
#